data_297afdb931728045ce35386d7b81d298
#
_entry.id   297afdb931728045ce35386d7b81d298
#
_cell.length_a   1.000
_cell.length_b   1.000
_cell.length_c   1.000
_cell.angle_alpha   90.00
_cell.angle_beta   90.00
_cell.angle_gamma   90.00
#
_symmetry.space_group_name_H-M   'P 1'
#
loop_
_entity.id
_entity.type
_entity.pdbx_description
1 polymer ?
#
loop_
_entity_poly.entity_id
_entity_poly.type
_entity_poly.pdbx_seq_one_letter_code
_entity_poly.pdbx_strand_id
1 'polypeptide(L)'
;VSDLLGQCSAVLQTMQVQGLPLLVHGEVTDADVDVFDREAAFVETVMKPLRARFPELRVVFEHITTEQAATFVTENSARDSQGRLLLAATITPQHLLYNRNALFKGGLQPHWYCLPVLKREVHRKALLKAATSGLPQFFLGTDSAPHAKHLKEMSCGCAGCYSAPYAMSMYAEAFEQAGALEDAD
;
A
#
# COMPACT_ATOMS: atom_id res chain seq x y z
N VAL A 1 -10.45 9.36 14.78
CA VAL A 1 -9.95 7.97 14.63
C VAL A 1 -9.98 7.20 15.95
N SER A 2 -10.25 7.88 17.06
CA SER A 2 -9.96 7.39 18.42
C SER A 2 -10.71 6.14 18.89
N ASP A 3 -11.74 5.66 18.19
CA ASP A 3 -12.45 4.44 18.62
C ASP A 3 -12.93 3.52 17.50
N LEU A 4 -12.38 3.63 16.28
CA LEU A 4 -12.75 2.72 15.18
C LEU A 4 -12.47 1.25 15.54
N LEU A 5 -11.32 0.99 16.16
CA LEU A 5 -10.96 -0.36 16.63
C LEU A 5 -11.89 -0.87 17.73
N GLY A 6 -12.40 0.03 18.59
CA GLY A 6 -13.41 -0.29 19.59
C GLY A 6 -14.74 -0.66 18.95
N GLN A 7 -15.24 0.15 18.05
CA GLN A 7 -16.51 -0.07 17.33
C GLN A 7 -16.50 -1.35 16.50
N CYS A 8 -15.38 -1.66 15.84
CA CYS A 8 -15.24 -2.86 15.00
C CYS A 8 -14.73 -4.10 15.77
N SER A 9 -14.51 -4.01 17.07
CA SER A 9 -13.83 -5.05 17.86
C SER A 9 -14.44 -6.44 17.71
N ALA A 10 -15.78 -6.53 17.76
CA ALA A 10 -16.46 -7.84 17.65
C ALA A 10 -16.29 -8.46 16.26
N VAL A 11 -16.31 -7.64 15.20
CA VAL A 11 -16.09 -8.08 13.81
C VAL A 11 -14.64 -8.55 13.64
N LEU A 12 -13.67 -7.75 14.08
CA LEU A 12 -12.24 -8.08 13.98
C LEU A 12 -11.91 -9.37 14.77
N GLN A 13 -12.50 -9.54 15.95
CA GLN A 13 -12.35 -10.77 16.73
C GLN A 13 -12.94 -11.97 15.98
N THR A 14 -14.11 -11.83 15.37
CA THR A 14 -14.73 -12.90 14.57
C THR A 14 -13.87 -13.23 13.35
N MET A 15 -13.35 -12.23 12.64
CA MET A 15 -12.44 -12.45 11.51
C MET A 15 -11.19 -13.21 11.94
N GLN A 16 -10.60 -12.83 13.08
CA GLN A 16 -9.44 -13.53 13.63
C GLN A 16 -9.75 -15.02 13.90
N VAL A 17 -10.87 -15.30 14.58
CA VAL A 17 -11.27 -16.69 14.92
C VAL A 17 -11.57 -17.51 13.66
N GLN A 18 -12.20 -16.90 12.66
CA GLN A 18 -12.53 -17.58 11.40
C GLN A 18 -11.35 -17.63 10.41
N GLY A 19 -10.23 -16.99 10.71
CA GLY A 19 -9.07 -16.90 9.83
C GLY A 19 -9.31 -16.07 8.56
N LEU A 20 -10.30 -15.17 8.59
CA LEU A 20 -10.58 -14.27 7.48
C LEU A 20 -9.54 -13.13 7.46
N PRO A 21 -8.89 -12.85 6.31
CA PRO A 21 -7.98 -11.73 6.22
C PRO A 21 -8.73 -10.40 6.19
N LEU A 22 -8.18 -9.41 6.89
CA LEU A 22 -8.58 -8.01 6.79
C LEU A 22 -7.70 -7.33 5.74
N LEU A 23 -8.30 -6.76 4.70
CA LEU A 23 -7.62 -5.96 3.69
C LEU A 23 -7.82 -4.48 4.03
N VAL A 24 -6.73 -3.72 4.08
CA VAL A 24 -6.76 -2.36 4.66
C VAL A 24 -6.12 -1.35 3.70
N HIS A 25 -6.93 -0.36 3.29
CA HIS A 25 -6.40 0.91 2.79
C HIS A 25 -5.95 1.73 4.00
N GLY A 26 -4.65 1.97 4.11
CA GLY A 26 -4.04 2.48 5.34
C GLY A 26 -3.69 3.96 5.30
N GLU A 27 -4.67 4.83 5.34
CA GLU A 27 -4.47 6.28 5.50
C GLU A 27 -5.37 6.83 6.61
N VAL A 28 -4.83 7.74 7.44
CA VAL A 28 -5.67 8.53 8.35
C VAL A 28 -6.47 9.56 7.56
N THR A 29 -7.67 9.88 8.04
CA THR A 29 -8.58 10.84 7.39
C THR A 29 -8.61 12.20 8.08
N ASP A 30 -7.73 12.43 9.08
CA ASP A 30 -7.61 13.69 9.78
C ASP A 30 -7.14 14.79 8.81
N ALA A 31 -7.87 15.89 8.76
CA ALA A 31 -7.59 17.00 7.86
C ALA A 31 -6.31 17.76 8.23
N ASP A 32 -5.88 17.68 9.49
CA ASP A 32 -4.65 18.34 9.97
C ASP A 32 -3.39 17.53 9.62
N VAL A 33 -3.53 16.27 9.16
CA VAL A 33 -2.41 15.45 8.73
C VAL A 33 -2.14 15.68 7.24
N ASP A 34 -0.89 16.05 6.93
CA ASP A 34 -0.43 16.21 5.54
C ASP A 34 -0.73 14.94 4.72
N VAL A 35 -1.28 15.13 3.52
CA VAL A 35 -1.67 14.01 2.64
C VAL A 35 -0.53 13.04 2.34
N PHE A 36 0.72 13.51 2.36
CA PHE A 36 1.90 12.67 2.15
C PHE A 36 2.31 11.87 3.39
N ASP A 37 1.81 12.20 4.58
CA ASP A 37 2.16 11.56 5.84
C ASP A 37 1.05 10.66 6.41
N ARG A 38 -0.12 10.63 5.76
CA ARG A 38 -1.32 9.90 6.23
C ARG A 38 -1.09 8.42 6.45
N GLU A 39 -0.32 7.77 5.58
CA GLU A 39 0.00 6.34 5.73
C GLU A 39 0.95 6.10 6.91
N ALA A 40 1.99 6.92 7.06
CA ALA A 40 2.91 6.81 8.19
C ALA A 40 2.18 7.04 9.54
N ALA A 41 1.27 8.03 9.59
CA ALA A 41 0.42 8.27 10.75
C ALA A 41 -0.51 7.08 11.03
N PHE A 42 -1.06 6.43 9.98
CA PHE A 42 -1.91 5.25 10.11
C PHE A 42 -1.14 4.06 10.69
N VAL A 43 0.09 3.84 10.27
CA VAL A 43 0.94 2.79 10.87
C VAL A 43 1.05 2.97 12.38
N GLU A 44 1.33 4.19 12.84
CA GLU A 44 1.52 4.48 14.27
C GLU A 44 0.21 4.41 15.06
N THR A 45 -0.86 5.00 14.54
CA THR A 45 -2.08 5.25 15.31
C THR A 45 -3.15 4.16 15.15
N VAL A 46 -3.04 3.34 14.10
CA VAL A 46 -4.04 2.30 13.80
C VAL A 46 -3.40 0.92 13.68
N MET A 47 -2.40 0.74 12.81
CA MET A 47 -1.84 -0.60 12.55
C MET A 47 -1.14 -1.20 13.76
N LYS A 48 -0.31 -0.44 14.45
CA LYS A 48 0.36 -0.92 15.68
C LYS A 48 -0.66 -1.33 16.76
N PRO A 49 -1.66 -0.49 17.11
CA PRO A 49 -2.72 -0.88 18.03
C PRO A 49 -3.57 -2.08 17.55
N LEU A 50 -3.88 -2.15 16.25
CA LEU A 50 -4.61 -3.27 15.67
C LEU A 50 -3.85 -4.59 15.89
N ARG A 51 -2.56 -4.62 15.54
CA ARG A 51 -1.73 -5.81 15.71
C ARG A 51 -1.54 -6.20 17.16
N ALA A 52 -1.41 -5.22 18.07
CA ALA A 52 -1.31 -5.48 19.50
C ALA A 52 -2.60 -6.09 20.08
N ARG A 53 -3.76 -5.63 19.61
CA ARG A 53 -5.08 -6.08 20.10
C ARG A 53 -5.53 -7.40 19.47
N PHE A 54 -5.18 -7.64 18.20
CA PHE A 54 -5.58 -8.82 17.43
C PHE A 54 -4.35 -9.50 16.79
N PRO A 55 -3.49 -10.14 17.61
CA PRO A 55 -2.20 -10.64 17.15
C PRO A 55 -2.31 -11.77 16.10
N GLU A 56 -3.38 -12.56 16.15
CA GLU A 56 -3.63 -13.67 15.21
C GLU A 56 -4.49 -13.25 14.00
N LEU A 57 -4.95 -11.99 13.93
CA LEU A 57 -5.71 -11.51 12.79
C LEU A 57 -4.78 -11.42 11.58
N ARG A 58 -5.18 -12.07 10.48
CA ARG A 58 -4.47 -11.94 9.21
C ARG A 58 -4.81 -10.59 8.58
N VAL A 59 -3.78 -9.82 8.24
CA VAL A 59 -3.94 -8.48 7.66
C VAL A 59 -3.14 -8.38 6.36
N VAL A 60 -3.77 -7.85 5.32
CA VAL A 60 -3.09 -7.36 4.12
C VAL A 60 -3.14 -5.85 4.13
N PHE A 61 -1.99 -5.22 4.27
CA PHE A 61 -1.83 -3.78 4.13
C PHE A 61 -1.70 -3.47 2.64
N GLU A 62 -2.80 -3.03 2.04
CA GLU A 62 -2.87 -2.87 0.59
C GLU A 62 -2.11 -1.64 0.11
N HIS A 63 -1.56 -1.71 -1.12
CA HIS A 63 -0.94 -0.63 -1.89
C HIS A 63 -0.09 0.31 -1.04
N ILE A 64 0.81 -0.23 -0.20
CA ILE A 64 1.67 0.57 0.66
C ILE A 64 2.54 1.53 -0.15
N THR A 65 2.81 2.72 0.41
CA THR A 65 3.49 3.80 -0.30
C THR A 65 4.69 4.40 0.44
N THR A 66 4.93 4.01 1.70
CA THR A 66 5.95 4.61 2.55
C THR A 66 7.00 3.62 3.02
N GLU A 67 8.19 4.12 3.33
CA GLU A 67 9.25 3.37 4.01
C GLU A 67 8.78 2.85 5.36
N GLN A 68 7.96 3.64 6.08
CA GLN A 68 7.41 3.25 7.39
C GLN A 68 6.53 2.01 7.28
N ALA A 69 5.65 1.94 6.27
CA ALA A 69 4.82 0.78 6.03
C ALA A 69 5.65 -0.44 5.63
N ALA A 70 6.62 -0.28 4.71
CA ALA A 70 7.50 -1.37 4.29
C ALA A 70 8.32 -1.93 5.46
N THR A 71 8.87 -1.06 6.30
CA THR A 71 9.61 -1.44 7.52
C THR A 71 8.69 -2.15 8.51
N PHE A 72 7.52 -1.58 8.77
CA PHE A 72 6.54 -2.17 9.68
C PHE A 72 6.15 -3.59 9.27
N VAL A 73 5.86 -3.80 7.99
CA VAL A 73 5.53 -5.13 7.45
C VAL A 73 6.71 -6.09 7.56
N THR A 74 7.92 -5.63 7.25
CA THR A 74 9.14 -6.44 7.36
C THR A 74 9.36 -6.95 8.79
N GLU A 75 9.21 -6.07 9.78
CA GLU A 75 9.53 -6.34 11.18
C GLU A 75 8.42 -7.11 11.92
N ASN A 76 7.17 -7.05 11.43
CA ASN A 76 6.01 -7.57 12.15
C ASN A 76 5.30 -8.74 11.43
N SER A 77 5.88 -9.29 10.38
CA SER A 77 5.34 -10.43 9.64
C SER A 77 5.64 -11.76 10.36
N ALA A 78 4.81 -12.08 11.35
CA ALA A 78 4.80 -13.39 11.99
C ALA A 78 3.98 -14.39 11.17
N ARG A 79 4.08 -15.67 11.55
CA ARG A 79 3.25 -16.76 11.00
C ARG A 79 2.38 -17.35 12.10
N ASP A 80 1.19 -17.79 11.72
CA ASP A 80 0.31 -18.55 12.60
C ASP A 80 0.79 -20.01 12.77
N SER A 81 0.06 -20.77 13.59
CA SER A 81 0.35 -22.20 13.84
C SER A 81 0.25 -23.09 12.59
N GLN A 82 -0.36 -22.59 11.50
CA GLN A 82 -0.47 -23.28 10.21
C GLN A 82 0.59 -22.79 9.20
N GLY A 83 1.52 -21.95 9.62
CA GLY A 83 2.58 -21.39 8.79
C GLY A 83 2.12 -20.24 7.87
N ARG A 84 0.89 -19.74 8.00
CA ARG A 84 0.36 -18.64 7.17
C ARG A 84 0.83 -17.29 7.71
N LEU A 85 1.15 -16.37 6.81
CA LEU A 85 1.51 -14.99 7.20
C LEU A 85 0.34 -14.29 7.90
N LEU A 86 0.64 -13.61 9.00
CA LEU A 86 -0.30 -12.81 9.77
C LEU A 86 -0.31 -11.34 9.33
N LEU A 87 0.74 -10.89 8.63
CA LEU A 87 0.81 -9.57 8.04
C LEU A 87 1.51 -9.66 6.68
N ALA A 88 0.90 -9.09 5.67
CA ALA A 88 1.46 -8.96 4.33
C ALA A 88 1.08 -7.60 3.74
N ALA A 89 1.68 -7.22 2.61
CA ALA A 89 1.36 -5.97 1.94
C ALA A 89 1.37 -6.14 0.42
N THR A 90 0.48 -5.41 -0.26
CA THR A 90 0.54 -5.23 -1.71
C THR A 90 1.30 -3.96 -2.09
N ILE A 91 1.98 -3.98 -3.22
CA ILE A 91 2.69 -2.83 -3.79
C ILE A 91 2.25 -2.67 -5.24
N THR A 92 1.84 -1.46 -5.63
CA THR A 92 1.35 -1.18 -6.98
C THR A 92 2.48 -0.83 -7.93
N PRO A 93 2.33 -1.05 -9.24
CA PRO A 93 3.37 -0.73 -10.21
C PRO A 93 3.66 0.78 -10.28
N GLN A 94 2.65 1.64 -10.14
CA GLN A 94 2.85 3.09 -10.15
C GLN A 94 3.68 3.58 -8.96
N HIS A 95 3.55 2.99 -7.78
CA HIS A 95 4.34 3.37 -6.60
C HIS A 95 5.79 2.84 -6.66
N LEU A 96 6.07 1.82 -7.45
CA LEU A 96 7.43 1.35 -7.72
C LEU A 96 8.17 2.23 -8.72
N LEU A 97 7.48 2.68 -9.80
CA LEU A 97 8.08 3.39 -10.91
C LEU A 97 8.17 4.90 -10.70
N TYR A 98 7.19 5.49 -10.01
CA TYR A 98 7.04 6.95 -9.95
C TYR A 98 7.07 7.47 -8.52
N ASN A 99 7.70 8.63 -8.34
CA ASN A 99 7.60 9.43 -7.13
C ASN A 99 6.66 10.62 -7.34
N ARG A 100 6.41 11.42 -6.30
CA ARG A 100 5.46 12.53 -6.32
C ARG A 100 5.76 13.61 -7.36
N ASN A 101 6.99 13.70 -7.90
CA ASN A 101 7.31 14.66 -8.95
C ASN A 101 6.54 14.37 -10.25
N ALA A 102 6.12 13.10 -10.46
CA ALA A 102 5.31 12.74 -11.63
C ALA A 102 3.96 13.50 -11.66
N LEU A 103 3.41 13.88 -10.50
CA LEU A 103 2.17 14.65 -10.40
C LEU A 103 2.28 16.07 -11.00
N PHE A 104 3.51 16.57 -11.14
CA PHE A 104 3.77 17.98 -11.50
C PHE A 104 4.70 18.16 -12.71
N LYS A 105 5.08 17.07 -13.38
CA LYS A 105 6.01 17.13 -14.51
C LYS A 105 5.37 17.82 -15.73
N GLY A 106 5.81 19.06 -16.02
CA GLY A 106 5.25 19.84 -17.11
C GLY A 106 3.87 20.46 -16.82
N GLY A 107 3.45 20.50 -15.55
CA GLY A 107 2.15 20.96 -15.06
C GLY A 107 1.46 19.87 -14.25
N LEU A 108 0.18 20.06 -13.91
CA LEU A 108 -0.60 19.04 -13.23
C LEU A 108 -0.81 17.81 -14.14
N GLN A 109 -0.53 16.64 -13.58
CA GLN A 109 -0.66 15.36 -14.27
C GLN A 109 -1.74 14.49 -13.57
N PRO A 110 -3.03 14.73 -13.82
CA PRO A 110 -4.11 14.06 -13.10
C PRO A 110 -4.13 12.54 -13.31
N HIS A 111 -3.55 12.03 -14.39
CA HIS A 111 -3.46 10.60 -14.64
C HIS A 111 -2.57 9.85 -13.62
N TRP A 112 -1.65 10.56 -12.94
CA TRP A 112 -0.84 10.02 -11.84
C TRP A 112 -1.46 10.24 -10.46
N TYR A 113 -2.59 10.93 -10.38
CA TYR A 113 -3.31 11.11 -9.12
C TYR A 113 -4.03 9.83 -8.72
N CYS A 114 -3.59 9.23 -7.63
CA CYS A 114 -4.18 8.06 -6.98
C CYS A 114 -4.19 8.25 -5.46
N LEU A 115 -4.92 7.42 -4.75
CA LEU A 115 -4.88 7.33 -3.30
C LEU A 115 -4.54 5.88 -2.89
N PRO A 116 -3.50 5.68 -2.08
CA PRO A 116 -2.60 6.71 -1.52
C PRO A 116 -1.79 7.44 -2.61
N VAL A 117 -1.47 8.72 -2.37
CA VAL A 117 -0.70 9.53 -3.34
C VAL A 117 0.72 9.02 -3.49
N LEU A 118 1.33 9.26 -4.67
CA LEU A 118 2.76 9.05 -4.89
C LEU A 118 3.58 9.82 -3.85
N LYS A 119 4.59 9.19 -3.28
CA LYS A 119 5.41 9.73 -2.19
C LYS A 119 6.76 10.25 -2.67
N ARG A 120 7.63 10.66 -1.75
CA ARG A 120 9.01 11.07 -2.02
C ARG A 120 9.83 9.91 -2.57
N GLU A 121 10.94 10.23 -3.24
CA GLU A 121 11.86 9.24 -3.82
C GLU A 121 12.42 8.25 -2.79
N VAL A 122 12.64 8.69 -1.55
CA VAL A 122 13.10 7.78 -0.47
C VAL A 122 12.11 6.65 -0.22
N HIS A 123 10.82 6.95 -0.22
CA HIS A 123 9.77 5.95 -0.05
C HIS A 123 9.68 5.01 -1.26
N ARG A 124 9.71 5.56 -2.49
CA ARG A 124 9.72 4.74 -3.71
C ARG A 124 10.87 3.73 -3.70
N LYS A 125 12.08 4.16 -3.34
CA LYS A 125 13.24 3.27 -3.21
C LYS A 125 13.06 2.20 -2.14
N ALA A 126 12.45 2.54 -1.01
CA ALA A 126 12.14 1.57 0.05
C ALA A 126 11.12 0.52 -0.42
N LEU A 127 10.08 0.93 -1.16
CA LEU A 127 9.12 0.00 -1.76
C LEU A 127 9.77 -0.92 -2.79
N LEU A 128 10.62 -0.36 -3.66
CA LEU A 128 11.34 -1.14 -4.67
C LEU A 128 12.22 -2.20 -4.00
N LYS A 129 12.96 -1.81 -2.95
CA LYS A 129 13.75 -2.75 -2.14
C LYS A 129 12.88 -3.82 -1.49
N ALA A 130 11.71 -3.48 -0.98
CA ALA A 130 10.79 -4.45 -0.38
C ALA A 130 10.24 -5.42 -1.43
N ALA A 131 9.80 -4.92 -2.59
CA ALA A 131 9.25 -5.73 -3.68
C ALA A 131 10.28 -6.71 -4.28
N THR A 132 11.56 -6.35 -4.30
CA THR A 132 12.66 -7.18 -4.85
C THR A 132 13.43 -7.93 -3.77
N SER A 133 12.92 -7.98 -2.53
CA SER A 133 13.63 -8.60 -1.40
C SER A 133 13.53 -10.12 -1.35
N GLY A 134 12.63 -10.74 -2.11
CA GLY A 134 12.28 -12.15 -1.97
C GLY A 134 11.50 -12.49 -0.70
N LEU A 135 11.11 -11.49 0.10
CA LEU A 135 10.32 -11.69 1.32
C LEU A 135 8.86 -11.99 0.97
N PRO A 136 8.29 -13.12 1.43
CA PRO A 136 6.96 -13.59 0.99
C PRO A 136 5.78 -12.73 1.49
N GLN A 137 6.02 -11.81 2.40
CA GLN A 137 4.99 -10.86 2.86
C GLN A 137 4.73 -9.71 1.89
N PHE A 138 5.57 -9.48 0.89
CA PHE A 138 5.34 -8.49 -0.15
C PHE A 138 4.90 -9.17 -1.44
N PHE A 139 3.80 -8.70 -2.01
CA PHE A 139 3.31 -9.21 -3.28
C PHE A 139 2.68 -8.12 -4.13
N LEU A 140 2.49 -8.42 -5.40
CA LEU A 140 2.02 -7.45 -6.38
C LEU A 140 0.50 -7.27 -6.28
N GLY A 141 0.04 -6.03 -6.32
CA GLY A 141 -1.38 -5.70 -6.35
C GLY A 141 -1.56 -4.38 -7.08
N THR A 142 -2.30 -4.39 -8.19
CA THR A 142 -2.34 -3.25 -9.12
C THR A 142 -3.09 -2.04 -8.59
N ASP A 143 -4.11 -2.26 -7.78
CA ASP A 143 -5.08 -1.22 -7.41
C ASP A 143 -5.51 -0.37 -8.63
N SER A 144 -5.79 -1.07 -9.75
CA SER A 144 -6.13 -0.41 -11.01
C SER A 144 -7.52 0.18 -10.94
N ALA A 145 -7.60 1.51 -11.01
CA ALA A 145 -8.84 2.26 -10.91
C ALA A 145 -9.06 3.14 -12.15
N PRO A 146 -9.65 2.59 -13.22
CA PRO A 146 -9.92 3.34 -14.43
C PRO A 146 -11.05 4.35 -14.25
N HIS A 147 -10.83 5.56 -14.77
CA HIS A 147 -11.84 6.59 -14.88
C HIS A 147 -11.89 7.13 -16.31
N ALA A 148 -13.06 7.53 -16.77
CA ALA A 148 -13.17 8.16 -18.08
C ALA A 148 -12.28 9.41 -18.17
N LYS A 149 -11.66 9.64 -19.34
CA LYS A 149 -10.68 10.71 -19.54
C LYS A 149 -11.19 12.08 -19.04
N HIS A 150 -12.43 12.43 -19.42
CA HIS A 150 -13.03 13.70 -19.01
C HIS A 150 -13.21 13.86 -17.49
N LEU A 151 -13.34 12.74 -16.74
CA LEU A 151 -13.41 12.74 -15.28
C LEU A 151 -12.02 12.86 -14.64
N LYS A 152 -11.00 12.25 -15.27
CA LYS A 152 -9.61 12.40 -14.83
C LYS A 152 -9.08 13.81 -15.03
N GLU A 153 -9.47 14.47 -16.12
CA GLU A 153 -8.96 15.78 -16.55
C GLU A 153 -9.82 16.96 -16.07
N MET A 154 -10.85 16.70 -15.26
CA MET A 154 -11.62 17.74 -14.60
C MET A 154 -10.97 18.19 -13.28
N SER A 155 -11.50 19.24 -12.65
CA SER A 155 -10.91 19.87 -11.46
C SER A 155 -10.75 18.92 -10.25
N CYS A 156 -11.60 17.90 -10.07
CA CYS A 156 -11.46 16.93 -8.99
C CYS A 156 -10.43 15.81 -9.30
N GLY A 157 -10.13 15.56 -10.58
CA GLY A 157 -9.09 14.65 -11.03
C GLY A 157 -9.33 13.16 -10.79
N CYS A 158 -10.43 12.71 -10.24
CA CYS A 158 -10.76 11.35 -9.80
C CYS A 158 -9.53 10.49 -9.46
N ALA A 159 -9.35 10.14 -8.20
CA ALA A 159 -8.19 9.34 -7.77
C ALA A 159 -8.22 7.92 -8.36
N GLY A 160 -7.11 7.51 -8.96
CA GLY A 160 -6.93 6.17 -9.53
C GLY A 160 -6.05 6.16 -10.77
N CYS A 161 -5.15 5.18 -10.86
CA CYS A 161 -4.33 4.92 -12.04
C CYS A 161 -4.87 3.71 -12.79
N TYR A 162 -4.97 3.81 -14.13
CA TYR A 162 -5.37 2.69 -14.98
C TYR A 162 -4.13 1.87 -15.37
N SER A 163 -3.72 0.96 -14.51
CA SER A 163 -2.48 0.19 -14.64
C SER A 163 -2.70 -1.27 -15.07
N ALA A 164 -3.88 -1.87 -14.86
CA ALA A 164 -4.08 -3.31 -15.07
C ALA A 164 -3.63 -3.84 -16.44
N PRO A 165 -3.92 -3.19 -17.60
CA PRO A 165 -3.50 -3.71 -18.90
C PRO A 165 -1.98 -3.77 -19.10
N TYR A 166 -1.23 -2.97 -18.34
CA TYR A 166 0.22 -2.81 -18.46
C TYR A 166 0.95 -3.26 -17.21
N ALA A 167 0.25 -3.83 -16.23
CA ALA A 167 0.79 -4.10 -14.92
C ALA A 167 2.07 -4.95 -14.97
N MET A 168 2.05 -6.06 -15.71
CA MET A 168 3.22 -6.94 -15.80
C MET A 168 4.43 -6.24 -16.43
N SER A 169 4.22 -5.45 -17.48
CA SER A 169 5.31 -4.67 -18.10
C SER A 169 5.85 -3.62 -17.15
N MET A 170 4.99 -2.96 -16.40
CA MET A 170 5.40 -1.95 -15.40
C MET A 170 6.16 -2.58 -14.24
N TYR A 171 5.74 -3.75 -13.75
CA TYR A 171 6.48 -4.48 -12.72
C TYR A 171 7.84 -4.95 -13.25
N ALA A 172 7.89 -5.51 -14.46
CA ALA A 172 9.15 -5.91 -15.10
C ALA A 172 10.13 -4.73 -15.22
N GLU A 173 9.64 -3.55 -15.66
CA GLU A 173 10.44 -2.33 -15.71
C GLU A 173 10.98 -1.93 -14.31
N ALA A 174 10.14 -2.02 -13.28
CA ALA A 174 10.57 -1.71 -11.91
C ALA A 174 11.65 -2.68 -11.40
N PHE A 175 11.49 -3.98 -11.66
CA PHE A 175 12.47 -5.01 -11.29
C PHE A 175 13.76 -4.87 -12.09
N GLU A 176 13.68 -4.53 -13.39
CA GLU A 176 14.86 -4.23 -14.22
C GLU A 176 15.65 -3.04 -13.66
N GLN A 177 14.95 -1.93 -13.30
CA GLN A 177 15.59 -0.77 -12.66
C GLN A 177 16.27 -1.11 -11.34
N ALA A 178 15.82 -2.13 -10.64
CA ALA A 178 16.44 -2.64 -9.41
C ALA A 178 17.57 -3.65 -9.67
N GLY A 179 17.77 -4.10 -10.91
CA GLY A 179 18.69 -5.18 -11.27
C GLY A 179 18.24 -6.55 -10.76
N ALA A 180 16.93 -6.74 -10.54
CA ALA A 180 16.33 -7.93 -9.95
C ALA A 180 15.32 -8.63 -10.90
N LEU A 181 15.38 -8.35 -12.20
CA LEU A 181 14.44 -8.94 -13.16
C LEU A 181 14.62 -10.46 -13.32
N GLU A 182 15.84 -10.97 -13.18
CA GLU A 182 16.15 -12.40 -13.28
C GLU A 182 15.69 -13.21 -12.05
N ASP A 183 15.43 -12.51 -10.94
CA ASP A 183 14.96 -13.09 -9.67
C ASP A 183 13.43 -12.98 -9.49
N ALA A 184 12.70 -12.58 -10.54
CA ALA A 184 11.26 -12.34 -10.51
C ALA A 184 10.47 -13.63 -10.78
N ASP A 185 10.57 -14.62 -9.89
CA ASP A 185 9.80 -15.86 -9.90
C ASP A 185 8.45 -15.74 -9.14
#